data_fe01cd9d5f166164d5b14a2f94f26b99
#
_entry.id   fe01cd9d5f166164d5b14a2f94f26b99
#
_cell.length_a   1.000
_cell.length_b   1.000
_cell.length_c   1.000
_cell.angle_alpha   90.00
_cell.angle_beta   90.00
_cell.angle_gamma   90.00
#
_symmetry.space_group_name_H-M   'P 1'
#
loop_
_entity.id
_entity.type
_entity.pdbx_description
1 polymer ?
#
loop_
_entity_poly.entity_id
_entity_poly.type
_entity_poly.pdbx_seq_one_letter_code
_entity_poly.pdbx_strand_id
1 'polypeptide(L)'
;MKSTMGIILTGGKNDRLKELAEHRSSTAVPVGGKYRMIDFVLSNMVNSGITNIGVLTQYSFRSLMDHLGSGKEWDLDRRNEGLFVFPPYLSGENSGWYQGSADAMVHNITFLERSFEEYVVVAQGNCVYKMLFDDMLNYHIEKNADITIAYRDMYDFPYEELQYMGNIDVDETGRITDFREKHKNPPTTICSMGIYILKRELLISLLQECAAHGKYDFVKDVLIKKLNVLKIYGYRFDGYWRNISTINAYYRINMEMLNPEIRRQLFVENGRVYTKVKDESPAKYNEEAEVKNSIVADGCIIEGTVIDSVLFRGVTVKRDSVIKNSIVMQGSVIEEGVNIKHLIVDKNVRITKGISLQGTDTFPVIISKNTVV
;
A
#
# COMPACT_ATOMS: atom_id res chain seq x y z
N MET A 1 -22.84 3.36 -4.90
CA MET A 1 -22.64 2.64 -3.62
C MET A 1 -23.62 3.15 -2.56
N LYS A 2 -24.08 2.35 -1.58
CA LYS A 2 -24.79 2.88 -0.42
C LYS A 2 -23.86 3.83 0.35
N SER A 3 -24.43 4.76 1.11
CA SER A 3 -23.66 5.76 1.86
C SER A 3 -22.53 5.12 2.68
N THR A 4 -21.29 5.32 2.27
CA THR A 4 -20.11 4.65 2.81
C THR A 4 -18.95 5.63 2.90
N MET A 5 -18.26 5.63 4.04
CA MET A 5 -17.02 6.39 4.26
C MET A 5 -15.79 5.47 4.29
N GLY A 6 -14.60 6.05 4.18
CA GLY A 6 -13.34 5.31 4.20
C GLY A 6 -12.43 5.67 5.36
N ILE A 7 -11.76 4.67 5.93
CA ILE A 7 -10.62 4.87 6.83
C ILE A 7 -9.42 4.12 6.26
N ILE A 8 -8.31 4.82 6.08
CA ILE A 8 -7.05 4.24 5.63
C ILE A 8 -6.07 4.22 6.80
N LEU A 9 -5.62 3.02 7.16
CA LEU A 9 -4.60 2.79 8.16
C LEU A 9 -3.22 2.77 7.48
N THR A 10 -2.34 3.68 7.84
CA THR A 10 -1.01 3.73 7.23
C THR A 10 0.00 2.78 7.87
N GLY A 11 -0.41 2.06 8.90
CA GLY A 11 0.42 1.11 9.63
C GLY A 11 1.40 1.75 10.61
N GLY A 12 2.01 0.91 11.42
CA GLY A 12 3.06 1.30 12.34
C GLY A 12 4.45 1.33 11.68
N LYS A 13 5.50 1.46 12.51
CA LYS A 13 6.89 1.35 12.06
C LYS A 13 7.13 -0.04 11.43
N ASN A 14 7.70 -0.07 10.24
CA ASN A 14 8.03 -1.32 9.54
C ASN A 14 9.54 -1.45 9.34
N ASP A 15 10.21 -1.99 10.35
CA ASP A 15 11.68 -2.15 10.35
C ASP A 15 12.17 -3.16 9.30
N ARG A 16 11.29 -4.02 8.75
CA ARG A 16 11.64 -4.97 7.69
C ARG A 16 11.82 -4.32 6.31
N LEU A 17 11.33 -3.10 6.15
CA LEU A 17 11.58 -2.30 4.95
C LEU A 17 12.90 -1.51 5.04
N LYS A 18 13.58 -1.56 6.19
CA LYS A 18 14.90 -0.96 6.43
C LYS A 18 14.98 0.46 5.84
N GLU A 19 15.97 0.71 4.99
CA GLU A 19 16.28 2.00 4.36
C GLU A 19 15.10 2.57 3.58
N LEU A 20 14.24 1.72 3.00
CA LEU A 20 13.07 2.17 2.22
C LEU A 20 12.02 2.89 3.09
N ALA A 21 11.94 2.58 4.39
CA ALA A 21 10.99 3.18 5.31
C ALA A 21 11.63 4.13 6.34
N GLU A 22 12.94 4.36 6.29
CA GLU A 22 13.65 5.21 7.24
C GLU A 22 13.13 6.66 7.25
N HIS A 23 12.91 7.22 6.06
CA HIS A 23 12.50 8.61 5.88
C HIS A 23 11.06 8.79 5.35
N ARG A 24 10.28 7.72 5.30
CA ARG A 24 8.89 7.73 4.80
C ARG A 24 8.06 6.60 5.40
N SER A 25 6.75 6.82 5.54
CA SER A 25 5.84 5.73 5.91
C SER A 25 5.80 4.65 4.80
N SER A 26 5.49 3.41 5.16
CA SER A 26 5.35 2.32 4.19
C SER A 26 4.35 2.64 3.08
N THR A 27 3.28 3.38 3.39
CA THR A 27 2.26 3.82 2.45
C THR A 27 2.74 4.89 1.47
N ALA A 28 3.83 5.59 1.79
CA ALA A 28 4.46 6.59 0.92
C ALA A 28 5.62 6.03 0.09
N VAL A 29 5.92 4.73 0.17
CA VAL A 29 6.95 4.08 -0.64
C VAL A 29 6.55 4.12 -2.12
N PRO A 30 7.45 4.58 -3.03
CA PRO A 30 7.18 4.63 -4.47
C PRO A 30 7.05 3.23 -5.06
N VAL A 31 6.16 3.05 -6.04
CA VAL A 31 5.95 1.80 -6.75
C VAL A 31 5.53 2.04 -8.20
N GLY A 32 5.88 1.13 -9.11
CA GLY A 32 5.43 1.15 -10.50
C GLY A 32 5.83 2.40 -11.29
N GLY A 33 6.99 3.00 -11.02
CA GLY A 33 7.57 4.12 -11.76
C GLY A 33 7.08 5.51 -11.31
N LYS A 34 5.84 5.69 -10.89
CA LYS A 34 5.29 7.01 -10.53
C LYS A 34 4.32 7.04 -9.36
N TYR A 35 3.77 5.90 -8.96
CA TYR A 35 2.78 5.78 -7.89
C TYR A 35 3.42 5.68 -6.51
N ARG A 36 2.59 5.79 -5.48
CA ARG A 36 2.89 5.36 -4.12
C ARG A 36 1.87 4.33 -3.67
N MET A 37 2.20 3.56 -2.66
CA MET A 37 1.33 2.47 -2.18
C MET A 37 -0.09 2.95 -1.84
N ILE A 38 -0.23 4.11 -1.20
CA ILE A 38 -1.52 4.67 -0.82
C ILE A 38 -2.42 5.03 -2.01
N ASP A 39 -1.84 5.29 -3.19
CA ASP A 39 -2.60 5.69 -4.37
C ASP A 39 -3.60 4.62 -4.80
N PHE A 40 -3.28 3.34 -4.59
CA PHE A 40 -4.16 2.23 -4.93
C PHE A 40 -5.42 2.20 -4.07
N VAL A 41 -5.28 2.24 -2.75
CA VAL A 41 -6.44 2.21 -1.85
C VAL A 41 -7.30 3.46 -2.00
N LEU A 42 -6.69 4.66 -2.12
CA LEU A 42 -7.43 5.90 -2.36
C LEU A 42 -8.20 5.83 -3.68
N SER A 43 -7.55 5.38 -4.75
CA SER A 43 -8.20 5.26 -6.06
C SER A 43 -9.33 4.23 -6.05
N ASN A 44 -9.17 3.12 -5.33
CA ASN A 44 -10.23 2.13 -5.16
C ASN A 44 -11.44 2.71 -4.41
N MET A 45 -11.20 3.48 -3.34
CA MET A 45 -12.27 4.17 -2.61
C MET A 45 -13.02 5.16 -3.50
N VAL A 46 -12.29 6.03 -4.19
CA VAL A 46 -12.91 7.05 -5.08
C VAL A 46 -13.64 6.41 -6.26
N ASN A 47 -13.06 5.39 -6.89
CA ASN A 47 -13.71 4.64 -7.98
C ASN A 47 -14.97 3.89 -7.50
N SER A 48 -15.08 3.59 -6.22
CA SER A 48 -16.29 3.04 -5.56
C SER A 48 -17.25 4.13 -5.06
N GLY A 49 -17.00 5.42 -5.37
CA GLY A 49 -17.84 6.54 -4.93
C GLY A 49 -17.71 6.91 -3.46
N ILE A 50 -16.66 6.46 -2.77
CA ILE A 50 -16.36 6.85 -1.39
C ILE A 50 -15.56 8.16 -1.43
N THR A 51 -16.14 9.22 -0.88
CA THR A 51 -15.61 10.59 -0.96
C THR A 51 -15.29 11.23 0.38
N ASN A 52 -15.74 10.60 1.49
CA ASN A 52 -15.40 11.00 2.85
C ASN A 52 -14.35 10.02 3.39
N ILE A 53 -13.06 10.40 3.38
CA ILE A 53 -11.95 9.49 3.65
C ILE A 53 -11.03 10.06 4.71
N GLY A 54 -10.83 9.30 5.80
CA GLY A 54 -9.86 9.58 6.85
C GLY A 54 -8.59 8.74 6.68
N VAL A 55 -7.42 9.38 6.68
CA VAL A 55 -6.11 8.71 6.65
C VAL A 55 -5.45 8.84 8.02
N LEU A 56 -5.35 7.73 8.75
CA LEU A 56 -4.71 7.69 10.06
C LEU A 56 -3.22 7.41 9.89
N THR A 57 -2.38 8.38 10.23
CA THR A 57 -0.92 8.31 10.00
C THR A 57 -0.14 8.60 11.27
N GLN A 58 1.09 8.06 11.37
CA GLN A 58 1.91 8.22 12.57
C GLN A 58 3.39 8.45 12.27
N TYR A 59 4.10 7.44 11.75
CA TYR A 59 5.54 7.52 11.53
C TYR A 59 5.89 8.12 10.17
N SER A 60 6.91 8.99 10.15
CA SER A 60 7.50 9.55 8.91
C SER A 60 6.45 10.07 7.92
N PHE A 61 5.36 10.66 8.44
CA PHE A 61 4.17 11.02 7.66
C PHE A 61 4.33 12.26 6.77
N ARG A 62 5.37 13.10 6.97
CA ARG A 62 5.58 14.32 6.18
C ARG A 62 5.56 14.04 4.68
N SER A 63 6.32 13.03 4.22
CA SER A 63 6.36 12.65 2.81
C SER A 63 5.00 12.15 2.29
N LEU A 64 4.17 11.55 3.15
CA LEU A 64 2.82 11.15 2.81
C LEU A 64 1.91 12.37 2.66
N MET A 65 1.93 13.30 3.62
CA MET A 65 1.15 14.54 3.55
C MET A 65 1.52 15.38 2.32
N ASP A 66 2.82 15.51 2.02
CA ASP A 66 3.29 16.21 0.82
C ASP A 66 2.77 15.55 -0.47
N HIS A 67 2.58 14.24 -0.47
CA HIS A 67 2.04 13.52 -1.62
C HIS A 67 0.53 13.70 -1.76
N LEU A 68 -0.20 13.57 -0.66
CA LEU A 68 -1.65 13.65 -0.64
C LEU A 68 -2.15 15.08 -0.92
N GLY A 69 -1.44 16.09 -0.40
CA GLY A 69 -1.88 17.50 -0.48
C GLY A 69 -3.29 17.67 0.07
N SER A 70 -4.14 18.35 -0.68
CA SER A 70 -5.58 18.51 -0.39
C SER A 70 -6.44 17.35 -0.90
N GLY A 71 -5.85 16.34 -1.52
CA GLY A 71 -6.62 15.25 -2.17
C GLY A 71 -7.11 15.58 -3.58
N LYS A 72 -6.67 16.68 -4.18
CA LYS A 72 -7.13 17.17 -5.49
C LYS A 72 -7.01 16.12 -6.60
N GLU A 73 -5.93 15.36 -6.62
CA GLU A 73 -5.68 14.34 -7.66
C GLU A 73 -6.71 13.20 -7.64
N TRP A 74 -7.42 13.03 -6.52
CA TRP A 74 -8.48 12.05 -6.30
C TRP A 74 -9.87 12.69 -6.26
N ASP A 75 -10.01 13.98 -6.61
CA ASP A 75 -11.26 14.73 -6.48
C ASP A 75 -11.81 14.72 -5.03
N LEU A 76 -10.91 14.84 -4.05
CA LEU A 76 -11.22 14.84 -2.63
C LEU A 76 -10.99 16.21 -1.95
N ASP A 77 -10.72 17.26 -2.68
CA ASP A 77 -10.65 18.65 -2.18
C ASP A 77 -12.04 19.31 -2.16
N ARG A 78 -12.99 18.65 -1.49
CA ARG A 78 -14.42 19.00 -1.52
C ARG A 78 -14.80 19.90 -0.34
N ARG A 79 -15.89 20.66 -0.48
CA ARG A 79 -16.42 21.54 0.57
C ARG A 79 -17.00 20.75 1.75
N ASN A 80 -17.76 19.70 1.43
CA ASN A 80 -18.39 18.79 2.39
C ASN A 80 -17.81 17.45 2.21
N GLU A 81 -17.31 16.68 3.00
CA GLU A 81 -16.54 15.44 2.74
C GLU A 81 -15.10 15.75 2.27
N GLY A 82 -14.41 14.77 1.72
CA GLY A 82 -13.06 14.91 1.17
C GLY A 82 -12.02 14.08 1.90
N LEU A 83 -10.75 14.49 1.74
CA LEU A 83 -9.61 13.80 2.34
C LEU A 83 -9.21 14.47 3.66
N PHE A 84 -9.24 13.72 4.73
CA PHE A 84 -8.77 14.14 6.04
C PHE A 84 -7.54 13.32 6.45
N VAL A 85 -6.46 13.98 6.85
CA VAL A 85 -5.24 13.31 7.32
C VAL A 85 -5.09 13.57 8.81
N PHE A 86 -5.04 12.51 9.60
CA PHE A 86 -4.99 12.53 11.05
C PHE A 86 -3.62 12.06 11.58
N PRO A 87 -2.66 12.95 11.75
CA PRO A 87 -1.44 12.63 12.49
C PRO A 87 -1.74 12.59 14.00
N PRO A 88 -0.91 11.89 14.79
CA PRO A 88 -1.03 11.96 16.24
C PRO A 88 -0.79 13.38 16.75
N TYR A 89 -1.55 13.78 17.75
CA TYR A 89 -1.43 15.09 18.37
C TYR A 89 -1.43 14.98 19.91
N LEU A 90 -0.81 15.94 20.55
CA LEU A 90 -0.82 16.04 22.02
C LEU A 90 -2.07 16.81 22.47
N SER A 91 -2.79 16.25 23.43
CA SER A 91 -3.87 16.93 24.15
C SER A 91 -3.76 16.61 25.64
N GLY A 92 -4.59 17.24 26.49
CA GLY A 92 -4.60 16.94 27.91
C GLY A 92 -4.88 15.49 28.29
N GLU A 93 -5.52 14.74 27.39
CA GLU A 93 -5.89 13.33 27.55
C GLU A 93 -5.06 12.37 26.67
N ASN A 94 -4.27 12.90 25.72
CA ASN A 94 -3.55 12.12 24.74
C ASN A 94 -2.03 12.30 24.89
N SER A 95 -1.33 11.21 25.16
CA SER A 95 0.15 11.19 25.34
C SER A 95 0.95 11.26 24.03
N GLY A 96 0.29 11.34 22.86
CA GLY A 96 0.91 11.57 21.55
C GLY A 96 0.81 10.39 20.60
N TRP A 97 1.63 9.35 20.74
CA TRP A 97 1.70 8.28 19.76
C TRP A 97 0.58 7.25 19.91
N TYR A 98 -0.01 6.83 18.78
CA TYR A 98 -1.00 5.75 18.77
C TYR A 98 -0.34 4.41 19.16
N GLN A 99 -0.98 3.66 20.05
CA GLN A 99 -0.49 2.37 20.53
C GLN A 99 -0.90 1.20 19.59
N GLY A 100 -1.85 1.43 18.69
CA GLY A 100 -2.31 0.43 17.73
C GLY A 100 -3.38 0.98 16.79
N SER A 101 -3.91 0.10 15.95
CA SER A 101 -4.88 0.48 14.92
C SER A 101 -6.25 0.89 15.50
N ALA A 102 -6.71 0.23 16.56
CA ALA A 102 -7.94 0.64 17.26
C ALA A 102 -7.72 1.97 17.98
N ASP A 103 -6.59 2.14 18.65
CA ASP A 103 -6.24 3.37 19.36
C ASP A 103 -6.19 4.58 18.42
N ALA A 104 -5.60 4.42 17.23
CA ALA A 104 -5.60 5.47 16.20
C ALA A 104 -7.02 5.88 15.78
N MET A 105 -7.94 4.92 15.66
CA MET A 105 -9.34 5.20 15.35
C MET A 105 -10.07 5.83 16.55
N VAL A 106 -9.79 5.40 17.79
CA VAL A 106 -10.37 5.98 19.02
C VAL A 106 -10.02 7.46 19.13
N HIS A 107 -8.74 7.82 18.96
CA HIS A 107 -8.30 9.22 19.03
C HIS A 107 -8.94 10.13 17.96
N ASN A 108 -9.47 9.54 16.90
CA ASN A 108 -10.16 10.24 15.82
C ASN A 108 -11.64 9.86 15.72
N ILE A 109 -12.23 9.35 16.80
CA ILE A 109 -13.63 8.86 16.83
C ILE A 109 -14.64 9.92 16.42
N THR A 110 -14.34 11.19 16.71
CA THR A 110 -15.19 12.33 16.33
C THR A 110 -15.37 12.44 14.82
N PHE A 111 -14.43 11.98 14.01
CA PHE A 111 -14.59 11.91 12.55
C PHE A 111 -15.71 10.93 12.18
N LEU A 112 -15.77 9.76 12.84
CA LEU A 112 -16.85 8.80 12.67
C LEU A 112 -18.19 9.33 13.19
N GLU A 113 -18.21 9.97 14.36
CA GLU A 113 -19.43 10.47 15.00
C GLU A 113 -20.09 11.61 14.21
N ARG A 114 -19.29 12.46 13.56
CA ARG A 114 -19.76 13.58 12.72
C ARG A 114 -20.16 13.15 11.31
N SER A 115 -19.83 11.95 10.91
CA SER A 115 -20.16 11.40 9.59
C SER A 115 -21.57 10.84 9.57
N PHE A 116 -22.21 10.85 8.39
CA PHE A 116 -23.60 10.42 8.21
C PHE A 116 -23.73 9.10 7.46
N GLU A 117 -22.64 8.56 6.97
CA GLU A 117 -22.60 7.32 6.21
C GLU A 117 -22.97 6.13 7.08
N GLU A 118 -23.70 5.18 6.50
CA GLU A 118 -24.15 3.96 7.19
C GLU A 118 -23.00 2.97 7.39
N TYR A 119 -22.12 2.86 6.39
CA TYR A 119 -21.04 1.88 6.37
C TYR A 119 -19.66 2.54 6.38
N VAL A 120 -18.68 1.79 6.87
CA VAL A 120 -17.25 2.18 6.83
C VAL A 120 -16.45 1.08 6.15
N VAL A 121 -15.60 1.47 5.20
CA VAL A 121 -14.50 0.65 4.70
C VAL A 121 -13.25 1.03 5.45
N VAL A 122 -12.69 0.11 6.23
CA VAL A 122 -11.38 0.26 6.87
C VAL A 122 -10.38 -0.53 6.05
N ALA A 123 -9.31 0.10 5.55
CA ALA A 123 -8.34 -0.55 4.68
C ALA A 123 -6.90 -0.17 5.01
N GLN A 124 -5.97 -1.11 4.83
CA GLN A 124 -4.53 -0.84 4.94
C GLN A 124 -4.02 -0.13 3.68
N GLY A 125 -3.18 0.89 3.87
CA GLY A 125 -2.66 1.73 2.78
C GLY A 125 -1.35 1.24 2.15
N ASN A 126 -0.78 0.13 2.60
CA ASN A 126 0.50 -0.41 2.14
C ASN A 126 0.36 -1.62 1.19
N CYS A 127 -0.75 -1.66 0.44
CA CYS A 127 -1.08 -2.74 -0.48
C CYS A 127 -1.25 -2.22 -1.91
N VAL A 128 -0.91 -3.06 -2.89
CA VAL A 128 -1.16 -2.85 -4.32
C VAL A 128 -2.24 -3.82 -4.76
N TYR A 129 -3.37 -3.27 -5.19
CA TYR A 129 -4.51 -4.04 -5.69
C TYR A 129 -5.49 -3.12 -6.42
N LYS A 130 -6.37 -3.70 -7.20
CA LYS A 130 -7.46 -2.99 -7.84
C LYS A 130 -8.79 -3.69 -7.53
N MET A 131 -9.66 -2.99 -6.80
CA MET A 131 -10.94 -3.53 -6.33
C MET A 131 -11.98 -2.42 -6.24
N LEU A 132 -13.20 -2.69 -6.67
CA LEU A 132 -14.36 -1.89 -6.31
C LEU A 132 -15.01 -2.48 -5.06
N PHE A 133 -15.38 -1.62 -4.13
CA PHE A 133 -15.94 -2.07 -2.85
C PHE A 133 -17.45 -2.36 -2.91
N ASP A 134 -18.11 -2.07 -4.04
CA ASP A 134 -19.55 -2.28 -4.22
C ASP A 134 -19.95 -3.74 -4.05
N ASP A 135 -19.23 -4.67 -4.67
CA ASP A 135 -19.52 -6.11 -4.60
C ASP A 135 -19.32 -6.64 -3.18
N MET A 136 -18.24 -6.19 -2.51
CA MET A 136 -17.99 -6.57 -1.12
C MET A 136 -19.07 -6.01 -0.17
N LEU A 137 -19.57 -4.79 -0.40
CA LEU A 137 -20.65 -4.22 0.38
C LEU A 137 -21.98 -4.94 0.14
N ASN A 138 -22.29 -5.27 -1.12
CA ASN A 138 -23.48 -6.05 -1.46
C ASN A 138 -23.45 -7.43 -0.77
N TYR A 139 -22.31 -8.11 -0.80
CA TYR A 139 -22.09 -9.36 -0.07
C TYR A 139 -22.27 -9.19 1.45
N HIS A 140 -21.72 -8.11 2.03
CA HIS A 140 -21.89 -7.79 3.45
C HIS A 140 -23.36 -7.69 3.84
N ILE A 141 -24.15 -7.00 3.02
CA ILE A 141 -25.58 -6.80 3.25
C ILE A 141 -26.36 -8.11 3.08
N GLU A 142 -26.07 -8.87 2.02
CA GLU A 142 -26.70 -10.16 1.72
C GLU A 142 -26.49 -11.16 2.86
N LYS A 143 -25.27 -11.26 3.37
CA LYS A 143 -24.93 -12.12 4.51
C LYS A 143 -25.47 -11.62 5.85
N ASN A 144 -26.05 -10.42 5.89
CA ASN A 144 -26.40 -9.74 7.15
C ASN A 144 -25.25 -9.83 8.16
N ALA A 145 -24.03 -9.52 7.65
CA ALA A 145 -22.80 -9.60 8.41
C ALA A 145 -22.67 -8.42 9.38
N ASP A 146 -22.02 -8.64 10.51
CA ASP A 146 -21.55 -7.57 11.38
C ASP A 146 -20.24 -6.98 10.85
N ILE A 147 -19.33 -7.85 10.40
CA ILE A 147 -18.07 -7.45 9.77
C ILE A 147 -17.82 -8.36 8.56
N THR A 148 -17.41 -7.79 7.45
CA THR A 148 -16.89 -8.54 6.29
C THR A 148 -15.42 -8.25 6.11
N ILE A 149 -14.61 -9.28 5.93
CA ILE A 149 -13.15 -9.20 5.72
C ILE A 149 -12.83 -9.67 4.31
N ALA A 150 -12.17 -8.82 3.52
CA ALA A 150 -11.65 -9.28 2.23
C ALA A 150 -10.45 -10.19 2.45
N TYR A 151 -10.40 -11.30 1.71
CA TYR A 151 -9.30 -12.25 1.75
C TYR A 151 -8.90 -12.74 0.37
N ARG A 152 -7.65 -13.20 0.26
CA ARG A 152 -7.12 -13.84 -0.94
C ARG A 152 -6.39 -15.13 -0.60
N ASP A 153 -6.48 -16.12 -1.49
CA ASP A 153 -5.62 -17.29 -1.46
C ASP A 153 -4.26 -16.94 -2.09
N MET A 154 -3.20 -17.00 -1.31
CA MET A 154 -1.84 -16.58 -1.64
C MET A 154 -0.96 -17.77 -2.08
N TYR A 155 -1.54 -18.78 -2.73
CA TYR A 155 -0.81 -19.95 -3.25
C TYR A 155 0.34 -19.61 -4.22
N ASP A 156 0.24 -18.43 -4.86
CA ASP A 156 1.20 -17.89 -5.83
C ASP A 156 2.29 -16.98 -5.19
N PHE A 157 2.35 -16.95 -3.85
CA PHE A 157 3.28 -16.11 -3.10
C PHE A 157 4.21 -16.95 -2.22
N PRO A 158 5.47 -16.50 -1.94
CA PRO A 158 6.38 -17.26 -1.09
C PRO A 158 5.80 -17.51 0.29
N TYR A 159 5.83 -18.76 0.73
CA TYR A 159 5.28 -19.16 2.01
C TYR A 159 5.89 -18.40 3.19
N GLU A 160 7.17 -18.06 3.11
CA GLU A 160 7.91 -17.32 4.14
C GLU A 160 7.35 -15.89 4.36
N GLU A 161 6.71 -15.31 3.35
CA GLU A 161 6.10 -13.98 3.45
C GLU A 161 4.73 -14.03 4.13
N LEU A 162 4.04 -15.18 4.12
CA LEU A 162 2.70 -15.34 4.71
C LEU A 162 2.71 -15.15 6.24
N GLN A 163 3.85 -15.38 6.90
CA GLN A 163 4.01 -15.14 8.33
C GLN A 163 3.82 -13.67 8.75
N TYR A 164 3.86 -12.74 7.81
CA TYR A 164 3.68 -11.30 8.07
C TYR A 164 2.24 -10.83 7.83
N MET A 165 1.35 -11.74 7.49
CA MET A 165 -0.05 -11.48 7.17
C MET A 165 -0.99 -12.06 8.24
N GLY A 166 -2.25 -11.65 8.21
CA GLY A 166 -3.30 -12.30 8.96
C GLY A 166 -3.81 -13.52 8.18
N ASN A 167 -3.65 -14.72 8.74
CA ASN A 167 -4.15 -15.96 8.13
C ASN A 167 -5.53 -16.29 8.68
N ILE A 168 -6.45 -16.71 7.83
CA ILE A 168 -7.83 -16.99 8.20
C ILE A 168 -8.30 -18.37 7.72
N ASP A 169 -9.21 -18.97 8.47
CA ASP A 169 -9.98 -20.12 8.02
C ASP A 169 -11.42 -19.69 7.73
N VAL A 170 -11.96 -20.12 6.60
CA VAL A 170 -13.31 -19.77 6.13
C VAL A 170 -14.09 -21.06 5.87
N ASP A 171 -15.29 -21.17 6.43
CA ASP A 171 -16.16 -22.32 6.21
C ASP A 171 -16.94 -22.25 4.87
N GLU A 172 -17.72 -23.29 4.58
CA GLU A 172 -18.52 -23.39 3.34
C GLU A 172 -19.60 -22.30 3.24
N THR A 173 -20.02 -21.68 4.34
CA THR A 173 -20.99 -20.61 4.36
C THR A 173 -20.36 -19.23 4.09
N GLY A 174 -19.03 -19.19 4.08
CA GLY A 174 -18.22 -17.97 3.99
C GLY A 174 -17.92 -17.35 5.36
N ARG A 175 -18.29 -18.00 6.48
CA ARG A 175 -18.00 -17.48 7.82
C ARG A 175 -16.53 -17.70 8.17
N ILE A 176 -15.92 -16.70 8.79
CA ILE A 176 -14.55 -16.83 9.30
C ILE A 176 -14.62 -17.56 10.64
N THR A 177 -13.95 -18.71 10.71
CA THR A 177 -13.94 -19.60 11.88
C THR A 177 -12.69 -19.46 12.73
N ASP A 178 -11.58 -19.01 12.13
CA ASP A 178 -10.33 -18.71 12.83
C ASP A 178 -9.58 -17.55 12.17
N PHE A 179 -8.80 -16.82 12.97
CA PHE A 179 -7.96 -15.71 12.53
C PHE A 179 -6.65 -15.67 13.33
N ARG A 180 -5.53 -15.82 12.64
CA ARG A 180 -4.18 -15.85 13.21
C ARG A 180 -3.35 -14.68 12.67
N GLU A 181 -3.15 -13.68 13.49
CA GLU A 181 -2.38 -12.48 13.10
C GLU A 181 -0.88 -12.73 13.18
N LYS A 182 -0.18 -12.65 12.05
CA LYS A 182 1.29 -12.76 11.94
C LYS A 182 1.85 -14.04 12.58
N HIS A 183 1.30 -15.17 12.20
CA HIS A 183 1.71 -16.47 12.74
C HIS A 183 3.00 -16.95 12.05
N LYS A 184 4.03 -17.37 12.84
CA LYS A 184 5.34 -17.81 12.31
C LYS A 184 5.27 -18.96 11.29
N ASN A 185 4.37 -19.90 11.53
CA ASN A 185 4.13 -21.03 10.65
C ASN A 185 2.65 -20.99 10.25
N PRO A 186 2.27 -20.22 9.24
CA PRO A 186 0.86 -20.10 8.84
C PRO A 186 0.32 -21.46 8.35
N PRO A 187 -0.83 -21.91 8.88
CA PRO A 187 -1.38 -23.23 8.52
C PRO A 187 -2.09 -23.22 7.16
N THR A 188 -2.34 -22.06 6.59
CA THR A 188 -3.08 -21.85 5.36
C THR A 188 -2.47 -20.76 4.51
N THR A 189 -2.70 -20.80 3.20
CA THR A 189 -2.35 -19.74 2.26
C THR A 189 -3.43 -18.65 2.18
N ILE A 190 -4.58 -18.83 2.85
CA ILE A 190 -5.68 -17.88 2.84
C ILE A 190 -5.34 -16.71 3.78
N CYS A 191 -5.16 -15.53 3.19
CA CYS A 191 -4.72 -14.34 3.91
C CYS A 191 -5.75 -13.22 3.86
N SER A 192 -5.98 -12.58 5.01
CA SER A 192 -6.73 -11.32 5.10
C SER A 192 -5.99 -10.22 4.34
N MET A 193 -6.72 -9.48 3.52
CA MET A 193 -6.20 -8.32 2.81
C MET A 193 -6.07 -7.07 3.68
N GLY A 194 -6.52 -7.13 4.94
CA GLY A 194 -6.58 -5.96 5.82
C GLY A 194 -7.62 -4.92 5.37
N ILE A 195 -8.71 -5.40 4.76
CA ILE A 195 -9.84 -4.60 4.28
C ILE A 195 -11.10 -5.12 4.99
N TYR A 196 -11.81 -4.22 5.64
CA TYR A 196 -12.97 -4.53 6.45
C TYR A 196 -14.14 -3.63 6.08
N ILE A 197 -15.36 -4.20 6.01
CA ILE A 197 -16.61 -3.45 5.90
C ILE A 197 -17.48 -3.76 7.11
N LEU A 198 -18.01 -2.72 7.74
CA LEU A 198 -18.94 -2.82 8.86
C LEU A 198 -19.81 -1.57 8.95
N LYS A 199 -20.88 -1.64 9.75
CA LYS A 199 -21.67 -0.45 10.06
C LYS A 199 -20.86 0.54 10.89
N ARG A 200 -20.99 1.84 10.58
CA ARG A 200 -20.29 2.92 11.30
C ARG A 200 -20.61 2.93 12.79
N GLU A 201 -21.88 2.74 13.15
CA GLU A 201 -22.30 2.68 14.55
C GLU A 201 -21.69 1.49 15.30
N LEU A 202 -21.59 0.32 14.65
CA LEU A 202 -20.92 -0.83 15.23
C LEU A 202 -19.43 -0.53 15.46
N LEU A 203 -18.75 0.09 14.49
CA LEU A 203 -17.35 0.47 14.65
C LEU A 203 -17.17 1.41 15.84
N ILE A 204 -17.99 2.45 15.98
CA ILE A 204 -17.95 3.38 17.12
C ILE A 204 -18.10 2.61 18.45
N SER A 205 -19.08 1.73 18.56
CA SER A 205 -19.31 0.93 19.77
C SER A 205 -18.10 0.05 20.12
N LEU A 206 -17.52 -0.62 19.13
CA LEU A 206 -16.33 -1.48 19.31
C LEU A 206 -15.09 -0.67 19.74
N LEU A 207 -14.93 0.53 19.20
CA LEU A 207 -13.84 1.43 19.56
C LEU A 207 -13.98 1.99 20.98
N GLN A 208 -15.20 2.35 21.39
CA GLN A 208 -15.49 2.79 22.76
C GLN A 208 -15.22 1.65 23.76
N GLU A 209 -15.59 0.41 23.42
CA GLU A 209 -15.24 -0.76 24.23
C GLU A 209 -13.72 -0.96 24.35
N CYS A 210 -12.99 -0.78 23.23
CA CYS A 210 -11.52 -0.84 23.25
C CYS A 210 -10.92 0.21 24.17
N ALA A 211 -11.36 1.46 24.07
CA ALA A 211 -10.90 2.56 24.91
C ALA A 211 -11.14 2.28 26.41
N ALA A 212 -12.36 1.83 26.76
CA ALA A 212 -12.73 1.52 28.15
C ALA A 212 -11.91 0.39 28.78
N HIS A 213 -11.33 -0.51 27.97
CA HIS A 213 -10.57 -1.67 28.44
C HIS A 213 -9.07 -1.61 28.16
N GLY A 214 -8.54 -0.46 27.71
CA GLY A 214 -7.11 -0.31 27.37
C GLY A 214 -6.66 -1.26 26.26
N LYS A 215 -7.48 -1.45 25.23
CA LYS A 215 -7.18 -2.30 24.07
C LYS A 215 -6.88 -1.41 22.86
N TYR A 216 -5.86 -1.77 22.10
CA TYR A 216 -5.27 -0.86 21.10
C TYR A 216 -5.25 -1.40 19.68
N ASP A 217 -5.35 -2.73 19.49
CA ASP A 217 -5.21 -3.38 18.17
C ASP A 217 -6.57 -3.87 17.65
N PHE A 218 -7.00 -3.36 16.49
CA PHE A 218 -8.29 -3.71 15.91
C PHE A 218 -8.38 -5.20 15.53
N VAL A 219 -7.31 -5.78 15.01
CA VAL A 219 -7.31 -7.20 14.62
C VAL A 219 -7.31 -8.09 15.86
N LYS A 220 -6.35 -7.89 16.77
CA LYS A 220 -6.15 -8.75 17.94
C LYS A 220 -7.25 -8.59 18.99
N ASP A 221 -7.66 -7.34 19.22
CA ASP A 221 -8.55 -7.03 20.32
C ASP A 221 -10.03 -7.00 19.94
N VAL A 222 -10.35 -6.80 18.66
CA VAL A 222 -11.72 -6.83 18.15
C VAL A 222 -11.98 -8.09 17.32
N LEU A 223 -11.33 -8.23 16.16
CA LEU A 223 -11.68 -9.29 15.22
C LEU A 223 -11.49 -10.69 15.83
N ILE A 224 -10.30 -10.99 16.35
CA ILE A 224 -9.99 -12.31 16.90
C ILE A 224 -10.83 -12.62 18.14
N LYS A 225 -10.96 -11.66 19.07
CA LYS A 225 -11.69 -11.90 20.32
C LYS A 225 -13.21 -12.01 20.14
N LYS A 226 -13.74 -11.44 19.05
CA LYS A 226 -15.18 -11.43 18.80
C LYS A 226 -15.63 -12.38 17.67
N LEU A 227 -14.77 -13.25 17.18
CA LEU A 227 -15.10 -14.23 16.14
C LEU A 227 -16.35 -15.07 16.45
N ASN A 228 -16.52 -15.46 17.72
CA ASN A 228 -17.65 -16.27 18.18
C ASN A 228 -18.89 -15.46 18.56
N VAL A 229 -18.78 -14.13 18.64
CA VAL A 229 -19.86 -13.23 19.05
C VAL A 229 -20.47 -12.51 17.87
N LEU A 230 -19.61 -12.00 16.97
CA LEU A 230 -20.02 -11.27 15.78
C LEU A 230 -20.14 -12.20 14.58
N LYS A 231 -21.02 -11.83 13.65
CA LYS A 231 -21.16 -12.50 12.34
C LYS A 231 -20.08 -11.96 11.41
N ILE A 232 -18.89 -12.60 11.44
CA ILE A 232 -17.74 -12.20 10.63
C ILE A 232 -17.66 -13.10 9.42
N TYR A 233 -17.77 -12.53 8.22
CA TYR A 233 -17.73 -13.24 6.94
C TYR A 233 -16.51 -12.85 6.10
N GLY A 234 -16.00 -13.80 5.34
CA GLY A 234 -14.93 -13.61 4.39
C GLY A 234 -15.48 -13.30 2.99
N TYR A 235 -15.01 -12.22 2.37
CA TYR A 235 -15.23 -11.93 0.96
C TYR A 235 -14.00 -12.31 0.16
N ARG A 236 -14.12 -13.29 -0.74
CA ARG A 236 -13.01 -13.77 -1.56
C ARG A 236 -12.71 -12.77 -2.67
N PHE A 237 -11.44 -12.41 -2.80
CA PHE A 237 -10.92 -11.58 -3.88
C PHE A 237 -9.94 -12.40 -4.73
N ASP A 238 -10.22 -12.54 -6.02
CA ASP A 238 -9.42 -13.35 -6.94
C ASP A 238 -8.45 -12.53 -7.81
N GLY A 239 -8.48 -11.19 -7.70
CA GLY A 239 -7.60 -10.29 -8.43
C GLY A 239 -6.18 -10.22 -7.86
N TYR A 240 -5.32 -9.45 -8.53
CA TYR A 240 -3.97 -9.17 -8.05
C TYR A 240 -4.01 -8.38 -6.74
N TRP A 241 -3.38 -8.89 -5.70
CA TRP A 241 -3.18 -8.21 -4.43
C TRP A 241 -1.82 -8.58 -3.83
N ARG A 242 -1.08 -7.57 -3.38
CA ARG A 242 0.20 -7.73 -2.66
C ARG A 242 0.34 -6.64 -1.60
N ASN A 243 0.94 -6.98 -0.47
CA ASN A 243 1.37 -6.01 0.53
C ASN A 243 2.89 -5.89 0.57
N ILE A 244 3.41 -4.74 1.03
CA ILE A 244 4.84 -4.56 1.26
C ILE A 244 5.17 -4.83 2.72
N SER A 245 5.41 -6.08 3.07
CA SER A 245 5.89 -6.46 4.41
C SER A 245 7.40 -6.46 4.53
N THR A 246 8.11 -6.74 3.44
CA THR A 246 9.57 -6.88 3.39
C THR A 246 10.17 -6.21 2.15
N ILE A 247 11.48 -6.09 2.11
CA ILE A 247 12.21 -5.62 0.92
C ILE A 247 11.98 -6.54 -0.27
N ASN A 248 11.97 -7.85 -0.05
CA ASN A 248 11.73 -8.83 -1.11
C ASN A 248 10.31 -8.72 -1.68
N ALA A 249 9.30 -8.53 -0.82
CA ALA A 249 7.93 -8.28 -1.26
C ALA A 249 7.86 -6.99 -2.10
N TYR A 250 8.52 -5.90 -1.67
CA TYR A 250 8.59 -4.66 -2.44
C TYR A 250 9.26 -4.84 -3.81
N TYR A 251 10.40 -5.52 -3.85
CA TYR A 251 11.13 -5.81 -5.09
C TYR A 251 10.24 -6.61 -6.05
N ARG A 252 9.65 -7.70 -5.56
CA ARG A 252 8.75 -8.57 -6.32
C ARG A 252 7.56 -7.81 -6.92
N ILE A 253 6.87 -6.98 -6.15
CA ILE A 253 5.74 -6.17 -6.63
C ILE A 253 6.12 -5.33 -7.85
N ASN A 254 7.28 -4.67 -7.81
CA ASN A 254 7.72 -3.86 -8.94
C ASN A 254 8.09 -4.72 -10.16
N MET A 255 8.70 -5.89 -9.96
CA MET A 255 9.03 -6.81 -11.05
C MET A 255 7.76 -7.47 -11.64
N GLU A 256 6.80 -7.86 -10.80
CA GLU A 256 5.50 -8.39 -11.24
C GLU A 256 4.73 -7.38 -12.11
N MET A 257 4.87 -6.07 -11.89
CA MET A 257 4.26 -5.05 -12.75
C MET A 257 4.82 -5.01 -14.17
N LEU A 258 5.93 -5.66 -14.47
CA LEU A 258 6.42 -5.84 -15.83
C LEU A 258 5.56 -6.82 -16.64
N ASN A 259 4.78 -7.68 -15.97
CA ASN A 259 3.84 -8.57 -16.61
C ASN A 259 2.64 -7.78 -17.16
N PRO A 260 2.34 -7.88 -18.49
CA PRO A 260 1.24 -7.14 -19.10
C PRO A 260 -0.13 -7.43 -18.47
N GLU A 261 -0.38 -8.67 -18.05
CA GLU A 261 -1.64 -9.07 -17.44
C GLU A 261 -1.86 -8.41 -16.08
N ILE A 262 -0.84 -8.38 -15.23
CA ILE A 262 -0.90 -7.69 -13.93
C ILE A 262 -1.09 -6.19 -14.15
N ARG A 263 -0.41 -5.59 -15.12
CA ARG A 263 -0.62 -4.18 -15.47
C ARG A 263 -2.04 -3.90 -15.94
N ARG A 264 -2.64 -4.78 -16.74
CA ARG A 264 -4.02 -4.66 -17.20
C ARG A 264 -4.98 -4.66 -16.01
N GLN A 265 -4.84 -5.60 -15.08
CA GLN A 265 -5.65 -5.68 -13.87
C GLN A 265 -5.51 -4.42 -12.99
N LEU A 266 -4.29 -3.91 -12.81
CA LEU A 266 -4.03 -2.78 -11.91
C LEU A 266 -4.44 -1.42 -12.49
N PHE A 267 -4.23 -1.19 -13.79
CA PHE A 267 -4.27 0.15 -14.36
C PHE A 267 -5.36 0.37 -15.43
N VAL A 268 -5.95 -0.71 -15.96
CA VAL A 268 -6.96 -0.63 -17.02
C VAL A 268 -8.34 -0.99 -16.49
N GLU A 269 -8.45 -2.05 -15.70
CA GLU A 269 -9.71 -2.54 -15.14
C GLU A 269 -10.19 -1.70 -13.96
N ASN A 270 -11.50 -1.68 -13.73
CA ASN A 270 -12.15 -1.08 -12.55
C ASN A 270 -11.76 0.39 -12.25
N GLY A 271 -11.56 1.19 -13.30
CA GLY A 271 -11.22 2.61 -13.18
C GLY A 271 -9.72 2.89 -13.12
N ARG A 272 -9.35 4.15 -13.01
CA ARG A 272 -7.95 4.60 -13.00
C ARG A 272 -7.33 4.51 -11.61
N VAL A 273 -6.01 4.35 -11.55
CA VAL A 273 -5.22 4.66 -10.35
C VAL A 273 -4.73 6.09 -10.47
N TYR A 274 -5.24 6.95 -9.60
CA TYR A 274 -4.83 8.37 -9.52
C TYR A 274 -3.56 8.48 -8.69
N THR A 275 -2.76 9.51 -8.97
CA THR A 275 -1.53 9.83 -8.21
C THR A 275 -1.21 11.29 -8.36
N LYS A 276 -0.37 11.84 -7.50
CA LYS A 276 0.11 13.21 -7.61
C LYS A 276 0.74 13.48 -8.97
N VAL A 277 0.16 14.42 -9.70
CA VAL A 277 0.72 14.87 -10.97
C VAL A 277 2.04 15.62 -10.73
N LYS A 278 3.01 15.36 -11.58
CA LYS A 278 4.26 16.11 -11.70
C LYS A 278 4.49 16.39 -13.17
N ASP A 279 4.69 17.64 -13.48
CA ASP A 279 4.96 18.10 -14.83
C ASP A 279 6.43 17.85 -15.17
N GLU A 280 6.72 16.64 -15.61
CA GLU A 280 8.03 16.23 -16.12
C GLU A 280 7.99 16.14 -17.64
N SER A 281 9.12 16.35 -18.29
CA SER A 281 9.24 16.12 -19.75
C SER A 281 9.02 14.66 -20.10
N PRO A 282 8.56 14.33 -21.33
CA PRO A 282 8.56 12.94 -21.79
C PRO A 282 9.93 12.30 -21.68
N ALA A 283 9.97 10.98 -21.46
CA ALA A 283 11.22 10.23 -21.45
C ALA A 283 11.93 10.31 -22.81
N LYS A 284 13.26 10.55 -22.78
CA LYS A 284 14.09 10.65 -23.98
C LYS A 284 15.01 9.44 -24.08
N TYR A 285 15.05 8.83 -25.25
CA TYR A 285 15.93 7.73 -25.61
C TYR A 285 16.91 8.20 -26.68
N ASN A 286 18.20 7.99 -26.44
CA ASN A 286 19.25 8.27 -27.44
C ASN A 286 19.32 7.13 -28.47
N GLU A 287 20.02 7.34 -29.58
CA GLU A 287 20.10 6.38 -30.70
C GLU A 287 20.67 5.01 -30.28
N GLU A 288 21.59 4.99 -29.33
CA GLU A 288 22.27 3.78 -28.82
C GLU A 288 21.52 3.14 -27.62
N ALA A 289 20.40 3.73 -27.18
CA ALA A 289 19.64 3.22 -26.03
C ALA A 289 18.93 1.89 -26.37
N GLU A 290 19.12 0.89 -25.53
CA GLU A 290 18.42 -0.39 -25.61
C GLU A 290 17.49 -0.56 -24.41
N VAL A 291 16.17 -0.60 -24.64
CA VAL A 291 15.18 -0.76 -23.55
C VAL A 291 14.28 -1.96 -23.86
N LYS A 292 14.31 -2.96 -22.99
CA LYS A 292 13.51 -4.19 -23.10
C LYS A 292 12.72 -4.46 -21.85
N ASN A 293 11.44 -4.81 -22.00
CA ASN A 293 10.54 -5.25 -20.93
C ASN A 293 10.65 -4.40 -19.65
N SER A 294 10.65 -3.07 -19.78
CA SER A 294 10.90 -2.14 -18.68
C SER A 294 9.83 -1.07 -18.56
N ILE A 295 9.58 -0.58 -17.36
CA ILE A 295 8.75 0.58 -17.10
C ILE A 295 9.69 1.80 -16.96
N VAL A 296 9.49 2.80 -17.81
CA VAL A 296 10.26 4.05 -17.77
C VAL A 296 9.29 5.22 -17.59
N ALA A 297 9.45 5.94 -16.50
CA ALA A 297 8.60 7.09 -16.18
C ALA A 297 9.06 8.37 -16.87
N ASP A 298 8.25 9.42 -16.81
CA ASP A 298 8.52 10.73 -17.38
C ASP A 298 9.82 11.34 -16.84
N GLY A 299 10.44 12.23 -17.62
CA GLY A 299 11.67 12.92 -17.28
C GLY A 299 12.95 12.07 -17.39
N CYS A 300 12.84 10.79 -17.73
CA CYS A 300 14.03 9.93 -17.87
C CYS A 300 14.85 10.25 -19.13
N ILE A 301 16.18 10.13 -19.03
CA ILE A 301 17.11 10.24 -20.15
C ILE A 301 17.89 8.92 -20.21
N ILE A 302 17.70 8.17 -21.29
CA ILE A 302 18.27 6.84 -21.45
C ILE A 302 19.29 6.87 -22.62
N GLU A 303 20.55 6.63 -22.30
CA GLU A 303 21.66 6.54 -23.26
C GLU A 303 22.29 5.13 -23.25
N GLY A 304 21.99 4.28 -22.26
CA GLY A 304 22.52 2.93 -22.09
C GLY A 304 21.44 1.85 -22.21
N THR A 305 21.70 0.68 -21.64
CA THR A 305 20.85 -0.52 -21.72
C THR A 305 20.00 -0.69 -20.46
N VAL A 306 18.69 -0.88 -20.60
CA VAL A 306 17.74 -1.11 -19.50
C VAL A 306 16.88 -2.33 -19.82
N ILE A 307 16.99 -3.39 -19.03
CA ILE A 307 16.30 -4.67 -19.24
C ILE A 307 15.59 -5.10 -17.96
N ASP A 308 14.33 -5.55 -18.09
CA ASP A 308 13.52 -6.08 -16.97
C ASP A 308 13.56 -5.18 -15.73
N SER A 309 13.40 -3.86 -15.90
CA SER A 309 13.65 -2.89 -14.84
C SER A 309 12.55 -1.83 -14.72
N VAL A 310 12.48 -1.18 -13.56
CA VAL A 310 11.54 -0.09 -13.30
C VAL A 310 12.32 1.19 -12.99
N LEU A 311 12.22 2.17 -13.88
CA LEU A 311 12.82 3.49 -13.73
C LEU A 311 11.76 4.52 -13.37
N PHE A 312 11.95 5.20 -12.26
CA PHE A 312 11.08 6.29 -11.80
C PHE A 312 11.45 7.61 -12.47
N ARG A 313 10.65 8.64 -12.23
CA ARG A 313 10.77 9.96 -12.88
C ARG A 313 12.17 10.55 -12.79
N GLY A 314 12.64 11.13 -13.89
CA GLY A 314 13.89 11.89 -13.93
C GLY A 314 15.16 11.08 -13.70
N VAL A 315 15.15 9.77 -13.96
CA VAL A 315 16.34 8.92 -13.91
C VAL A 315 17.17 9.16 -15.15
N THR A 316 18.48 9.33 -14.97
CA THR A 316 19.46 9.45 -16.06
C THR A 316 20.32 8.19 -16.12
N VAL A 317 20.37 7.55 -17.28
CA VAL A 317 21.19 6.36 -17.57
C VAL A 317 22.18 6.73 -18.67
N LYS A 318 23.47 6.79 -18.32
CA LYS A 318 24.53 7.21 -19.24
C LYS A 318 24.98 6.08 -20.16
N ARG A 319 25.79 6.44 -21.20
CA ARG A 319 26.29 5.51 -22.21
C ARG A 319 27.05 4.33 -21.59
N ASP A 320 27.05 3.22 -22.28
CA ASP A 320 27.73 1.98 -21.88
C ASP A 320 27.33 1.41 -20.52
N SER A 321 26.29 2.00 -19.88
CA SER A 321 25.75 1.46 -18.64
C SER A 321 24.67 0.42 -18.90
N VAL A 322 24.57 -0.56 -18.00
CA VAL A 322 23.64 -1.69 -18.08
C VAL A 322 22.86 -1.83 -16.79
N ILE A 323 21.55 -1.72 -16.88
CA ILE A 323 20.61 -1.92 -15.76
C ILE A 323 19.77 -3.15 -16.06
N LYS A 324 19.83 -4.16 -15.17
CA LYS A 324 19.03 -5.39 -15.30
C LYS A 324 18.30 -5.72 -14.00
N ASN A 325 17.04 -6.18 -14.11
CA ASN A 325 16.24 -6.63 -12.98
C ASN A 325 16.33 -5.67 -11.77
N SER A 326 16.25 -4.37 -12.01
CA SER A 326 16.53 -3.36 -10.98
C SER A 326 15.44 -2.30 -10.90
N ILE A 327 15.32 -1.69 -9.74
CA ILE A 327 14.41 -0.58 -9.47
C ILE A 327 15.27 0.64 -9.21
N VAL A 328 15.12 1.69 -10.05
CA VAL A 328 15.86 2.95 -9.87
C VAL A 328 14.87 4.07 -9.62
N MET A 329 14.91 4.64 -8.41
CA MET A 329 13.97 5.67 -8.00
C MET A 329 14.36 7.07 -8.48
N GLN A 330 13.41 7.98 -8.32
CA GLN A 330 13.41 9.34 -8.85
C GLN A 330 14.72 10.10 -8.66
N GLY A 331 15.16 10.78 -9.75
CA GLY A 331 16.29 11.72 -9.72
C GLY A 331 17.65 11.06 -9.57
N SER A 332 17.74 9.73 -9.71
CA SER A 332 19.01 9.03 -9.64
C SER A 332 19.77 9.09 -10.96
N VAL A 333 21.09 9.09 -10.88
CA VAL A 333 22.00 9.15 -12.02
C VAL A 333 22.88 7.90 -12.03
N ILE A 334 22.82 7.15 -13.13
CA ILE A 334 23.66 6.00 -13.40
C ILE A 334 24.69 6.45 -14.44
N GLU A 335 25.95 6.60 -13.98
CA GLU A 335 27.01 7.14 -14.82
C GLU A 335 27.50 6.11 -15.85
N GLU A 336 28.42 6.55 -16.72
CA GLU A 336 28.96 5.83 -17.85
C GLU A 336 29.62 4.51 -17.43
N GLY A 337 29.36 3.42 -18.16
CA GLY A 337 29.98 2.12 -17.93
C GLY A 337 29.57 1.42 -16.64
N VAL A 338 28.52 1.88 -15.96
CA VAL A 338 27.98 1.25 -14.74
C VAL A 338 27.20 -0.01 -15.10
N ASN A 339 27.40 -1.08 -14.33
CA ASN A 339 26.63 -2.33 -14.48
C ASN A 339 25.93 -2.69 -13.17
N ILE A 340 24.59 -2.66 -13.17
CA ILE A 340 23.79 -3.01 -11.99
C ILE A 340 22.78 -4.11 -12.30
N LYS A 341 22.62 -5.03 -11.34
CA LYS A 341 21.70 -6.15 -11.45
C LYS A 341 21.06 -6.49 -10.09
N HIS A 342 19.73 -6.68 -10.04
CA HIS A 342 18.96 -6.94 -8.83
C HIS A 342 19.20 -5.91 -7.71
N LEU A 343 19.11 -4.62 -8.07
CA LEU A 343 19.26 -3.51 -7.14
C LEU A 343 17.95 -2.78 -6.92
N ILE A 344 17.83 -2.19 -5.74
CA ILE A 344 16.85 -1.15 -5.40
C ILE A 344 17.66 0.12 -5.11
N VAL A 345 17.68 1.02 -6.05
CA VAL A 345 18.37 2.32 -5.94
C VAL A 345 17.36 3.35 -5.50
N ASP A 346 17.48 3.89 -4.29
CA ASP A 346 16.54 4.89 -3.73
C ASP A 346 16.73 6.25 -4.42
N LYS A 347 16.01 7.27 -3.99
CA LYS A 347 15.95 8.59 -4.63
C LYS A 347 17.27 9.35 -4.56
N ASN A 348 17.58 10.09 -5.65
CA ASN A 348 18.73 10.98 -5.74
C ASN A 348 20.07 10.30 -5.46
N VAL A 349 20.19 9.05 -5.88
CA VAL A 349 21.45 8.29 -5.80
C VAL A 349 22.28 8.57 -7.04
N ARG A 350 23.59 8.65 -6.86
CA ARG A 350 24.55 8.74 -7.96
C ARG A 350 25.48 7.53 -7.91
N ILE A 351 25.41 6.67 -8.92
CA ILE A 351 26.38 5.57 -9.10
C ILE A 351 27.44 6.03 -10.08
N THR A 352 28.68 6.12 -9.59
CA THR A 352 29.78 6.71 -10.35
C THR A 352 30.33 5.77 -11.41
N LYS A 353 31.06 6.34 -12.38
CA LYS A 353 31.57 5.68 -13.59
C LYS A 353 32.27 4.34 -13.31
N GLY A 354 31.89 3.31 -14.08
CA GLY A 354 32.56 2.00 -14.10
C GLY A 354 32.25 1.08 -12.92
N ILE A 355 31.34 1.49 -12.01
CA ILE A 355 30.91 0.67 -10.85
C ILE A 355 30.09 -0.52 -11.34
N SER A 356 30.34 -1.70 -10.76
CA SER A 356 29.54 -2.91 -10.96
C SER A 356 29.01 -3.42 -9.64
N LEU A 357 27.66 -3.54 -9.53
CA LEU A 357 26.96 -4.01 -8.32
C LEU A 357 25.94 -5.07 -8.68
N GLN A 358 25.87 -6.13 -7.90
CA GLN A 358 24.94 -7.21 -8.14
C GLN A 358 24.35 -7.76 -6.85
N GLY A 359 23.02 -7.87 -6.81
CA GLY A 359 22.26 -8.66 -5.86
C GLY A 359 21.73 -9.96 -6.48
N THR A 360 20.72 -10.54 -5.86
CA THR A 360 19.95 -11.67 -6.41
C THR A 360 18.46 -11.36 -6.37
N ASP A 361 17.64 -12.14 -7.04
CA ASP A 361 16.19 -12.01 -7.04
C ASP A 361 15.56 -12.21 -5.64
N THR A 362 16.19 -13.05 -4.83
CA THR A 362 15.78 -13.34 -3.44
C THR A 362 16.46 -12.42 -2.41
N PHE A 363 17.52 -11.72 -2.82
CA PHE A 363 18.25 -10.79 -1.97
C PHE A 363 18.71 -9.56 -2.78
N PRO A 364 17.79 -8.65 -3.14
CA PRO A 364 18.13 -7.42 -3.82
C PRO A 364 18.98 -6.51 -2.93
N VAL A 365 20.01 -5.88 -3.50
CA VAL A 365 20.83 -4.91 -2.79
C VAL A 365 20.17 -3.55 -2.81
N ILE A 366 20.08 -2.87 -1.65
CA ILE A 366 19.54 -1.52 -1.54
C ILE A 366 20.68 -0.50 -1.48
N ILE A 367 20.53 0.59 -2.25
CA ILE A 367 21.34 1.79 -2.12
C ILE A 367 20.45 2.89 -1.55
N SER A 368 20.84 3.41 -0.38
CA SER A 368 20.05 4.38 0.37
C SER A 368 19.94 5.73 -0.34
N LYS A 369 18.89 6.46 -0.02
CA LYS A 369 18.61 7.79 -0.57
C LYS A 369 19.78 8.76 -0.41
N ASN A 370 20.02 9.61 -1.44
CA ASN A 370 21.05 10.65 -1.46
C ASN A 370 22.50 10.11 -1.36
N THR A 371 22.74 8.84 -1.63
CA THR A 371 24.07 8.23 -1.61
C THR A 371 24.82 8.45 -2.92
N VAL A 372 26.13 8.62 -2.83
CA VAL A 372 27.06 8.54 -3.96
C VAL A 372 27.90 7.28 -3.76
N VAL A 373 27.93 6.41 -4.77
CA VAL A 373 28.67 5.13 -4.77
C VAL A 373 29.75 5.20 -5.81
#